data_f2bf0c2a4302d4e69243cba8c5f901bd
#
_entry.id   f2bf0c2a4302d4e69243cba8c5f901bd
#
_cell.length_a   1.000
_cell.length_b   1.000
_cell.length_c   1.000
_cell.angle_alpha   90.00
_cell.angle_beta   90.00
_cell.angle_gamma   90.00
#
_symmetry.space_group_name_H-M   'P 1'
#
loop_
_entity.id
_entity.type
_entity.pdbx_description
1 polymer ?
#
loop_
_entity_poly.entity_id
_entity_poly.type
_entity_poly.pdbx_seq_one_letter_code
_entity_poly.pdbx_strand_id
1 'polypeptide(L)'
;MGKLDGKVALISGGARGQGAAEAETFAREGARVVFGDVRDGEGRKVEAAIRAAGGEAVYVHLDVTREADWEAAVGTATGRHGRLDILINNAGIVIPRVPIDERTAEEWDRVMAVNAKGVFLGTKHAIPAMRRAGGGSIVNISSVAGIGQSLHQEPAYAASKGAIRIFTKVTASQHAGDGIRCNSVHPGPVDTEMFHSAFPDKALMARRLQRIPLGRMGTVAEVVSAVLYLASDESSYITGSELVIDGGALAQ
;
A
#
# COMPACT_ATOMS: atom_id res chain seq x y z
N MET A 1 0.84 24.56 7.21
CA MET A 1 0.11 23.85 6.15
C MET A 1 0.72 22.47 6.03
N GLY A 2 -0.11 21.45 6.11
CA GLY A 2 0.35 20.07 5.93
C GLY A 2 0.65 19.77 4.45
N LYS A 3 1.42 18.71 4.20
CA LYS A 3 1.80 18.32 2.83
C LYS A 3 0.63 17.88 1.95
N LEU A 4 -0.51 17.54 2.56
CA LEU A 4 -1.70 17.03 1.89
C LEU A 4 -2.95 17.90 2.13
N ASP A 5 -2.75 19.17 2.53
CA ASP A 5 -3.87 20.08 2.80
C ASP A 5 -4.86 20.14 1.63
N GLY A 6 -6.14 19.88 1.94
CA GLY A 6 -7.22 19.89 0.96
C GLY A 6 -7.31 18.70 0.03
N LYS A 7 -6.36 17.75 0.06
CA LYS A 7 -6.40 16.52 -0.71
C LYS A 7 -7.36 15.50 -0.09
N VAL A 8 -7.92 14.63 -0.93
CA VAL A 8 -8.73 13.48 -0.53
C VAL A 8 -7.97 12.20 -0.84
N ALA A 9 -7.73 11.38 0.17
CA ALA A 9 -7.01 10.12 0.04
C ALA A 9 -7.91 8.92 0.28
N LEU A 10 -7.74 7.86 -0.53
CA LEU A 10 -8.31 6.54 -0.32
C LEU A 10 -7.19 5.54 -0.06
N ILE A 11 -7.27 4.82 1.08
CA ILE A 11 -6.24 3.88 1.53
C ILE A 11 -6.86 2.50 1.74
N SER A 12 -6.35 1.45 1.11
CA SER A 12 -6.78 0.07 1.36
C SER A 12 -5.90 -0.62 2.40
N GLY A 13 -6.50 -1.54 3.20
CA GLY A 13 -5.80 -2.23 4.28
C GLY A 13 -5.48 -1.31 5.46
N GLY A 14 -6.37 -0.35 5.76
CA GLY A 14 -6.15 0.73 6.71
C GLY A 14 -6.49 0.44 8.16
N ALA A 15 -6.88 -0.80 8.53
CA ALA A 15 -7.30 -1.11 9.89
C ALA A 15 -6.14 -1.35 10.86
N ARG A 16 -4.93 -1.63 10.37
CA ARG A 16 -3.75 -1.89 11.20
C ARG A 16 -2.43 -1.66 10.46
N GLY A 17 -1.33 -1.73 11.22
CA GLY A 17 0.04 -1.72 10.68
C GLY A 17 0.33 -0.50 9.82
N GLN A 18 0.92 -0.74 8.64
CA GLN A 18 1.33 0.34 7.74
C GLN A 18 0.14 1.18 7.25
N GLY A 19 -0.96 0.55 6.83
CA GLY A 19 -2.13 1.28 6.31
C GLY A 19 -2.82 2.15 7.36
N ALA A 20 -2.90 1.72 8.62
CA ALA A 20 -3.40 2.55 9.71
C ALA A 20 -2.48 3.76 9.96
N ALA A 21 -1.16 3.54 9.99
CA ALA A 21 -0.18 4.62 10.14
C ALA A 21 -0.18 5.59 8.94
N GLU A 22 -0.46 5.11 7.72
CA GLU A 22 -0.69 5.94 6.54
C GLU A 22 -1.92 6.83 6.73
N ALA A 23 -3.06 6.25 7.16
CA ALA A 23 -4.30 6.99 7.39
C ALA A 23 -4.12 8.08 8.47
N GLU A 24 -3.50 7.75 9.60
CA GLU A 24 -3.19 8.69 10.68
C GLU A 24 -2.25 9.82 10.21
N THR A 25 -1.19 9.46 9.48
CA THR A 25 -0.21 10.44 9.00
C THR A 25 -0.82 11.37 7.96
N PHE A 26 -1.59 10.84 7.00
CA PHE A 26 -2.22 11.63 5.96
C PHE A 26 -3.24 12.61 6.54
N ALA A 27 -4.04 12.17 7.52
CA ALA A 27 -4.97 13.06 8.22
C ALA A 27 -4.23 14.17 8.99
N ARG A 28 -3.11 13.86 9.65
CA ARG A 28 -2.26 14.85 10.34
C ARG A 28 -1.64 15.84 9.35
N GLU A 29 -1.35 15.41 8.12
CA GLU A 29 -0.83 16.25 7.03
C GLU A 29 -1.94 16.99 6.26
N GLY A 30 -3.18 17.01 6.76
CA GLY A 30 -4.28 17.83 6.25
C GLY A 30 -5.16 17.15 5.19
N ALA A 31 -4.95 15.85 4.90
CA ALA A 31 -5.83 15.13 4.00
C ALA A 31 -7.17 14.76 4.67
N ARG A 32 -8.23 14.72 3.86
CA ARG A 32 -9.47 14.01 4.20
C ARG A 32 -9.29 12.56 3.78
N VAL A 33 -9.32 11.64 4.76
CA VAL A 33 -8.95 10.25 4.54
C VAL A 33 -10.19 9.37 4.50
N VAL A 34 -10.40 8.66 3.41
CA VAL A 34 -11.26 7.47 3.36
C VAL A 34 -10.33 6.26 3.39
N PHE A 35 -10.59 5.30 4.26
CA PHE A 35 -9.79 4.10 4.31
C PHE A 35 -10.66 2.88 4.57
N GLY A 36 -10.21 1.73 4.05
CA GLY A 36 -11.00 0.52 4.14
C GLY A 36 -10.18 -0.72 4.47
N ASP A 37 -10.86 -1.68 5.05
CA ASP A 37 -10.33 -3.00 5.43
C ASP A 37 -11.49 -3.99 5.58
N VAL A 38 -11.19 -5.29 5.66
CA VAL A 38 -12.17 -6.31 6.04
C VAL A 38 -12.35 -6.42 7.57
N ARG A 39 -11.52 -5.72 8.35
CA ARG A 39 -11.47 -5.74 9.82
C ARG A 39 -12.24 -4.55 10.39
N ASP A 40 -13.57 -4.60 10.31
CA ASP A 40 -14.45 -3.48 10.67
C ASP A 40 -14.21 -2.92 12.08
N GLY A 41 -14.03 -3.80 13.07
CA GLY A 41 -13.82 -3.38 14.46
C GLY A 41 -12.51 -2.62 14.67
N GLU A 42 -11.43 -3.05 14.01
CA GLU A 42 -10.12 -2.38 14.06
C GLU A 42 -10.15 -1.08 13.26
N GLY A 43 -10.75 -1.08 12.06
CA GLY A 43 -10.88 0.11 11.23
C GLY A 43 -11.67 1.24 11.92
N ARG A 44 -12.77 0.92 12.60
CA ARG A 44 -13.52 1.92 13.38
C ARG A 44 -12.73 2.51 14.54
N LYS A 45 -11.82 1.74 15.15
CA LYS A 45 -10.92 2.27 16.21
C LYS A 45 -9.91 3.26 15.63
N VAL A 46 -9.34 2.97 14.45
CA VAL A 46 -8.44 3.88 13.74
C VAL A 46 -9.18 5.18 13.36
N GLU A 47 -10.39 5.08 12.81
CA GLU A 47 -11.23 6.24 12.50
C GLU A 47 -11.46 7.12 13.74
N ALA A 48 -11.84 6.50 14.86
CA ALA A 48 -12.07 7.22 16.10
C ALA A 48 -10.81 7.91 16.63
N ALA A 49 -9.65 7.24 16.53
CA ALA A 49 -8.36 7.81 16.95
C ALA A 49 -7.97 9.02 16.09
N ILE A 50 -8.10 8.93 14.76
CA ILE A 50 -7.83 10.05 13.85
C ILE A 50 -8.73 11.24 14.17
N ARG A 51 -10.02 11.01 14.36
CA ARG A 51 -10.98 12.08 14.69
C ARG A 51 -10.71 12.72 16.07
N ALA A 52 -10.34 11.90 17.05
CA ALA A 52 -9.96 12.41 18.38
C ALA A 52 -8.70 13.30 18.34
N ALA A 53 -7.80 13.04 17.38
CA ALA A 53 -6.63 13.86 17.11
C ALA A 53 -6.93 15.12 16.26
N GLY A 54 -8.21 15.36 15.89
CA GLY A 54 -8.63 16.51 15.07
C GLY A 54 -8.53 16.31 13.57
N GLY A 55 -8.19 15.10 13.11
CA GLY A 55 -8.14 14.75 11.68
C GLY A 55 -9.52 14.39 11.11
N GLU A 56 -9.63 14.39 9.79
CA GLU A 56 -10.85 13.99 9.07
C GLU A 56 -10.66 12.62 8.44
N ALA A 57 -11.39 11.61 8.96
CA ALA A 57 -11.32 10.25 8.46
C ALA A 57 -12.70 9.57 8.43
N VAL A 58 -12.86 8.65 7.47
CA VAL A 58 -14.03 7.79 7.29
C VAL A 58 -13.56 6.37 7.02
N TYR A 59 -13.99 5.44 7.86
CA TYR A 59 -13.79 4.01 7.63
C TYR A 59 -14.92 3.45 6.75
N VAL A 60 -14.57 2.58 5.80
CA VAL A 60 -15.51 1.78 5.00
C VAL A 60 -15.09 0.31 5.03
N HIS A 61 -16.07 -0.62 4.95
CA HIS A 61 -15.73 -2.02 4.69
C HIS A 61 -15.17 -2.14 3.28
N LEU A 62 -14.02 -2.79 3.11
CA LEU A 62 -13.38 -2.96 1.81
C LEU A 62 -12.65 -4.30 1.73
N ASP A 63 -13.29 -5.27 1.10
CA ASP A 63 -12.59 -6.45 0.57
C ASP A 63 -12.07 -6.10 -0.82
N VAL A 64 -10.75 -5.95 -0.92
CA VAL A 64 -10.07 -5.53 -2.16
C VAL A 64 -10.24 -6.52 -3.32
N THR A 65 -10.69 -7.75 -3.05
CA THR A 65 -10.99 -8.76 -4.08
C THR A 65 -12.34 -8.55 -4.76
N ARG A 66 -13.21 -7.71 -4.16
CA ARG A 66 -14.58 -7.43 -4.59
C ARG A 66 -14.67 -6.07 -5.26
N GLU A 67 -15.05 -6.08 -6.53
CA GLU A 67 -15.14 -4.85 -7.31
C GLU A 67 -16.17 -3.85 -6.75
N ALA A 68 -17.33 -4.35 -6.29
CA ALA A 68 -18.38 -3.51 -5.71
C ALA A 68 -17.92 -2.74 -4.46
N ASP A 69 -17.02 -3.32 -3.66
CA ASP A 69 -16.50 -2.65 -2.47
C ASP A 69 -15.59 -1.47 -2.86
N TRP A 70 -14.83 -1.59 -3.96
CA TRP A 70 -14.07 -0.49 -4.51
C TRP A 70 -14.95 0.64 -5.07
N GLU A 71 -16.04 0.28 -5.77
CA GLU A 71 -17.04 1.25 -6.23
C GLU A 71 -17.62 2.05 -5.07
N ALA A 72 -17.99 1.36 -3.98
CA ALA A 72 -18.52 1.99 -2.78
C ALA A 72 -17.48 2.88 -2.08
N ALA A 73 -16.22 2.43 -1.98
CA ALA A 73 -15.15 3.19 -1.34
C ALA A 73 -14.82 4.48 -2.11
N VAL A 74 -14.65 4.39 -3.43
CA VAL A 74 -14.45 5.57 -4.29
C VAL A 74 -15.69 6.47 -4.28
N GLY A 75 -16.89 5.88 -4.32
CA GLY A 75 -18.15 6.59 -4.18
C GLY A 75 -18.25 7.38 -2.86
N THR A 76 -17.77 6.80 -1.77
CA THR A 76 -17.70 7.48 -0.46
C THR A 76 -16.74 8.68 -0.52
N ALA A 77 -15.54 8.52 -1.09
CA ALA A 77 -14.58 9.62 -1.22
C ALA A 77 -15.15 10.77 -2.07
N THR A 78 -15.67 10.45 -3.26
CA THR A 78 -16.20 11.48 -4.18
C THR A 78 -17.53 12.07 -3.70
N GLY A 79 -18.41 11.29 -3.10
CA GLY A 79 -19.70 11.77 -2.59
C GLY A 79 -19.56 12.69 -1.38
N ARG A 80 -18.61 12.41 -0.48
CA ARG A 80 -18.38 13.22 0.72
C ARG A 80 -17.53 14.46 0.48
N HIS A 81 -16.53 14.33 -0.39
CA HIS A 81 -15.47 15.34 -0.52
C HIS A 81 -15.38 15.93 -1.93
N GLY A 82 -16.21 15.45 -2.88
CA GLY A 82 -16.29 15.98 -4.25
C GLY A 82 -15.14 15.56 -5.17
N ARG A 83 -14.10 14.89 -4.66
CA ARG A 83 -12.87 14.55 -5.40
C ARG A 83 -12.16 13.33 -4.84
N LEU A 84 -11.20 12.81 -5.60
CA LEU A 84 -10.21 11.84 -5.14
C LEU A 84 -8.86 12.24 -5.74
N ASP A 85 -7.87 12.48 -4.88
CA ASP A 85 -6.53 12.94 -5.28
C ASP A 85 -5.47 11.88 -5.10
N ILE A 86 -5.64 11.01 -4.11
CA ILE A 86 -4.60 10.05 -3.70
C ILE A 86 -5.24 8.67 -3.54
N LEU A 87 -4.62 7.65 -4.14
CA LEU A 87 -4.93 6.25 -3.89
C LEU A 87 -3.69 5.53 -3.34
N ILE A 88 -3.82 4.89 -2.17
CA ILE A 88 -2.80 4.00 -1.63
C ILE A 88 -3.31 2.58 -1.67
N ASN A 89 -2.78 1.78 -2.60
CA ASN A 89 -3.01 0.35 -2.67
C ASN A 89 -2.04 -0.36 -1.71
N ASN A 90 -2.42 -0.39 -0.42
CA ASN A 90 -1.59 -0.97 0.64
C ASN A 90 -2.04 -2.38 1.05
N ALA A 91 -3.32 -2.73 0.92
CA ALA A 91 -3.83 -4.04 1.31
C ALA A 91 -3.01 -5.19 0.72
N GLY A 92 -2.66 -6.15 1.55
CA GLY A 92 -1.90 -7.31 1.12
C GLY A 92 -1.87 -8.40 2.18
N ILE A 93 -1.64 -9.61 1.73
CA ILE A 93 -1.44 -10.79 2.58
C ILE A 93 -0.13 -11.49 2.25
N VAL A 94 0.42 -12.14 3.25
CA VAL A 94 1.51 -13.11 3.12
C VAL A 94 1.03 -14.42 3.72
N ILE A 95 1.47 -15.53 3.17
CA ILE A 95 1.15 -16.88 3.64
C ILE A 95 2.44 -17.61 4.05
N PRO A 96 2.35 -18.67 4.89
CA PRO A 96 3.51 -19.44 5.30
C PRO A 96 4.30 -19.95 4.10
N ARG A 97 5.63 -19.94 4.21
CA ARG A 97 6.52 -20.46 3.17
C ARG A 97 6.43 -21.99 3.12
N VAL A 98 6.21 -22.51 1.90
CA VAL A 98 6.36 -23.92 1.56
C VAL A 98 7.16 -24.05 0.26
N PRO A 99 7.71 -25.22 -0.08
CA PRO A 99 8.24 -25.50 -1.42
C PRO A 99 7.18 -25.24 -2.50
N ILE A 100 7.62 -24.88 -3.71
CA ILE A 100 6.71 -24.50 -4.79
C ILE A 100 5.78 -25.64 -5.22
N ASP A 101 6.25 -26.87 -5.17
CA ASP A 101 5.52 -28.09 -5.49
C ASP A 101 4.49 -28.51 -4.41
N GLU A 102 4.59 -27.91 -3.23
CA GLU A 102 3.61 -28.09 -2.14
C GLU A 102 2.58 -26.95 -2.08
N ARG A 103 2.77 -25.85 -2.86
CA ARG A 103 1.85 -24.73 -2.87
C ARG A 103 0.57 -25.08 -3.63
N THR A 104 -0.60 -24.96 -2.99
CA THR A 104 -1.88 -25.23 -3.67
C THR A 104 -2.29 -24.10 -4.61
N ALA A 105 -3.10 -24.44 -5.63
CA ALA A 105 -3.64 -23.44 -6.55
C ALA A 105 -4.54 -22.42 -5.83
N GLU A 106 -5.33 -22.87 -4.86
CA GLU A 106 -6.24 -22.02 -4.07
C GLU A 106 -5.48 -20.98 -3.24
N GLU A 107 -4.35 -21.38 -2.64
CA GLU A 107 -3.48 -20.47 -1.89
C GLU A 107 -2.81 -19.45 -2.81
N TRP A 108 -2.35 -19.89 -3.99
CA TRP A 108 -1.84 -19.00 -5.03
C TRP A 108 -2.91 -17.99 -5.45
N ASP A 109 -4.10 -18.46 -5.82
CA ASP A 109 -5.20 -17.62 -6.29
C ASP A 109 -5.62 -16.62 -5.22
N ARG A 110 -5.67 -17.02 -3.96
CA ARG A 110 -5.97 -16.12 -2.83
C ARG A 110 -4.96 -14.99 -2.71
N VAL A 111 -3.66 -15.28 -2.81
CA VAL A 111 -2.62 -14.25 -2.72
C VAL A 111 -2.70 -13.31 -3.93
N MET A 112 -2.86 -13.86 -5.14
CA MET A 112 -3.00 -13.06 -6.36
C MET A 112 -4.27 -12.20 -6.35
N ALA A 113 -5.38 -12.73 -5.84
CA ALA A 113 -6.64 -12.00 -5.73
C ALA A 113 -6.50 -10.76 -4.83
N VAL A 114 -5.88 -10.92 -3.65
CA VAL A 114 -5.70 -9.80 -2.72
C VAL A 114 -4.61 -8.84 -3.22
N ASN A 115 -3.40 -9.37 -3.46
CA ASN A 115 -2.22 -8.52 -3.66
C ASN A 115 -2.13 -7.90 -5.06
N ALA A 116 -2.57 -8.61 -6.11
CA ALA A 116 -2.44 -8.14 -7.49
C ALA A 116 -3.77 -7.64 -8.07
N LYS A 117 -4.83 -8.48 -8.02
CA LYS A 117 -6.16 -8.08 -8.53
C LYS A 117 -6.73 -6.91 -7.71
N GLY A 118 -6.52 -6.90 -6.37
CA GLY A 118 -6.96 -5.79 -5.52
C GLY A 118 -6.37 -4.45 -5.96
N VAL A 119 -5.06 -4.41 -6.27
CA VAL A 119 -4.39 -3.21 -6.79
C VAL A 119 -4.95 -2.78 -8.14
N PHE A 120 -5.21 -3.74 -9.04
CA PHE A 120 -5.85 -3.45 -10.32
C PHE A 120 -7.24 -2.84 -10.14
N LEU A 121 -8.09 -3.43 -9.30
CA LEU A 121 -9.44 -2.93 -9.06
C LEU A 121 -9.45 -1.53 -8.45
N GLY A 122 -8.61 -1.29 -7.43
CA GLY A 122 -8.48 0.03 -6.81
C GLY A 122 -8.06 1.09 -7.82
N THR A 123 -7.06 0.79 -8.63
CA THR A 123 -6.58 1.69 -9.69
C THR A 123 -7.65 1.94 -10.75
N LYS A 124 -8.35 0.88 -11.22
CA LYS A 124 -9.43 0.96 -12.20
C LYS A 124 -10.52 1.94 -11.76
N HIS A 125 -10.96 1.86 -10.50
CA HIS A 125 -12.05 2.70 -9.99
C HIS A 125 -11.59 4.11 -9.59
N ALA A 126 -10.34 4.30 -9.19
CA ALA A 126 -9.80 5.61 -8.82
C ALA A 126 -9.53 6.52 -10.03
N ILE A 127 -9.03 5.99 -11.14
CA ILE A 127 -8.64 6.78 -12.32
C ILE A 127 -9.74 7.70 -12.83
N PRO A 128 -11.01 7.27 -13.03
CA PRO A 128 -12.06 8.16 -13.49
C PRO A 128 -12.35 9.31 -12.52
N ALA A 129 -12.24 9.07 -11.22
CA ALA A 129 -12.43 10.09 -10.19
C ALA A 129 -11.27 11.10 -10.19
N MET A 130 -10.03 10.61 -10.30
CA MET A 130 -8.83 11.44 -10.39
C MET A 130 -8.82 12.32 -11.65
N ARG A 131 -9.25 11.79 -12.81
CA ARG A 131 -9.41 12.61 -14.03
C ARG A 131 -10.37 13.78 -13.81
N ARG A 132 -11.51 13.55 -13.16
CA ARG A 132 -12.46 14.63 -12.83
C ARG A 132 -11.89 15.63 -11.84
N ALA A 133 -10.97 15.21 -10.98
CA ALA A 133 -10.27 16.08 -10.03
C ALA A 133 -9.11 16.89 -10.68
N GLY A 134 -8.76 16.59 -11.95
CA GLY A 134 -7.66 17.23 -12.68
C GLY A 134 -6.30 16.56 -12.48
N GLY A 135 -6.26 15.33 -12.01
CA GLY A 135 -5.05 14.55 -11.78
C GLY A 135 -5.05 13.83 -10.43
N GLY A 136 -3.92 13.20 -10.08
CA GLY A 136 -3.80 12.49 -8.81
C GLY A 136 -2.48 11.75 -8.63
N SER A 137 -2.34 11.11 -7.48
CA SER A 137 -1.20 10.23 -7.16
C SER A 137 -1.66 8.85 -6.72
N ILE A 138 -1.17 7.81 -7.38
CA ILE A 138 -1.36 6.41 -7.01
C ILE A 138 -0.05 5.87 -6.45
N VAL A 139 -0.08 5.33 -5.24
CA VAL A 139 1.08 4.66 -4.63
C VAL A 139 0.72 3.20 -4.37
N ASN A 140 1.45 2.30 -4.99
CA ASN A 140 1.26 0.86 -4.87
C ASN A 140 2.31 0.26 -3.94
N ILE A 141 1.88 -0.42 -2.88
CA ILE A 141 2.80 -1.07 -1.94
C ILE A 141 3.19 -2.45 -2.48
N SER A 142 4.38 -2.51 -3.05
CA SER A 142 5.02 -3.74 -3.50
C SER A 142 5.90 -4.33 -2.38
N SER A 143 7.08 -4.81 -2.69
CA SER A 143 8.09 -5.36 -1.78
C SER A 143 9.41 -5.57 -2.54
N VAL A 144 10.52 -5.65 -1.83
CA VAL A 144 11.79 -6.18 -2.40
C VAL A 144 11.62 -7.59 -2.97
N ALA A 145 10.63 -8.35 -2.48
CA ALA A 145 10.27 -9.65 -3.03
C ALA A 145 9.84 -9.59 -4.51
N GLY A 146 9.27 -8.46 -4.95
CA GLY A 146 8.88 -8.23 -6.35
C GLY A 146 10.03 -7.78 -7.26
N ILE A 147 11.22 -7.52 -6.70
CA ILE A 147 12.41 -7.08 -7.47
C ILE A 147 13.35 -8.25 -7.76
N GLY A 148 13.38 -9.28 -6.88
CA GLY A 148 14.19 -10.48 -7.12
C GLY A 148 15.01 -10.97 -5.93
N GLN A 149 15.11 -10.22 -4.84
CA GLN A 149 15.69 -10.71 -3.59
C GLN A 149 14.61 -10.81 -2.52
N SER A 150 13.99 -11.99 -2.41
CA SER A 150 13.05 -12.26 -1.35
C SER A 150 13.70 -13.06 -0.24
N LEU A 151 13.84 -12.45 0.92
CA LEU A 151 14.19 -13.17 2.13
C LEU A 151 13.08 -14.16 2.52
N HIS A 152 11.84 -13.89 2.08
CA HIS A 152 10.70 -14.75 2.37
C HIS A 152 10.61 -15.96 1.45
N GLN A 153 11.02 -15.83 0.19
CA GLN A 153 11.00 -16.92 -0.81
C GLN A 153 9.64 -17.63 -0.92
N GLU A 154 8.54 -16.91 -0.73
CA GLU A 154 7.19 -17.43 -0.94
C GLU A 154 6.75 -17.08 -2.38
N PRO A 155 6.48 -18.09 -3.25
CA PRO A 155 6.35 -17.86 -4.69
C PRO A 155 5.14 -17.02 -5.07
N ALA A 156 3.96 -17.24 -4.46
CA ALA A 156 2.77 -16.47 -4.78
C ALA A 156 2.90 -15.00 -4.35
N TYR A 157 3.46 -14.76 -3.14
CA TYR A 157 3.73 -13.41 -2.67
C TYR A 157 4.71 -12.69 -3.59
N ALA A 158 5.85 -13.31 -3.91
CA ALA A 158 6.86 -12.70 -4.77
C ALA A 158 6.30 -12.38 -6.17
N ALA A 159 5.56 -13.33 -6.77
CA ALA A 159 4.91 -13.14 -8.06
C ALA A 159 3.90 -11.99 -8.00
N SER A 160 3.06 -11.92 -6.96
CA SER A 160 2.08 -10.84 -6.80
C SER A 160 2.74 -9.46 -6.66
N LYS A 161 3.86 -9.37 -5.94
CA LYS A 161 4.62 -8.12 -5.77
C LYS A 161 5.38 -7.72 -7.05
N GLY A 162 5.84 -8.70 -7.84
CA GLY A 162 6.37 -8.47 -9.19
C GLY A 162 5.30 -7.96 -10.16
N ALA A 163 4.07 -8.50 -10.09
CA ALA A 163 2.94 -8.02 -10.87
C ALA A 163 2.63 -6.53 -10.59
N ILE A 164 2.60 -6.12 -9.31
CA ILE A 164 2.42 -4.72 -8.90
C ILE A 164 3.49 -3.82 -9.51
N ARG A 165 4.75 -4.26 -9.49
CA ARG A 165 5.89 -3.52 -10.03
C ARG A 165 5.67 -3.13 -11.49
N ILE A 166 5.34 -4.09 -12.36
CA ILE A 166 5.13 -3.83 -13.79
C ILE A 166 3.81 -3.12 -14.04
N PHE A 167 2.74 -3.49 -13.33
CA PHE A 167 1.45 -2.81 -13.41
C PHE A 167 1.58 -1.29 -13.13
N THR A 168 2.39 -0.91 -12.15
CA THR A 168 2.66 0.49 -11.81
C THR A 168 3.24 1.27 -13.00
N LYS A 169 4.23 0.70 -13.70
CA LYS A 169 4.87 1.34 -14.86
C LYS A 169 3.90 1.52 -16.03
N VAL A 170 3.08 0.49 -16.30
CA VAL A 170 2.05 0.56 -17.34
C VAL A 170 1.01 1.63 -17.01
N THR A 171 0.52 1.66 -15.77
CA THR A 171 -0.43 2.68 -15.29
C THR A 171 0.15 4.09 -15.41
N ALA A 172 1.39 4.28 -14.97
CA ALA A 172 2.08 5.57 -15.07
C ALA A 172 2.15 6.08 -16.52
N SER A 173 2.55 5.21 -17.44
CA SER A 173 2.65 5.56 -18.86
C SER A 173 1.30 5.87 -19.50
N GLN A 174 0.26 5.09 -19.18
CA GLN A 174 -1.08 5.25 -19.76
C GLN A 174 -1.79 6.52 -19.28
N HIS A 175 -1.50 6.99 -18.04
CA HIS A 175 -2.26 8.04 -17.39
C HIS A 175 -1.46 9.31 -17.07
N ALA A 176 -0.21 9.41 -17.54
CA ALA A 176 0.57 10.64 -17.40
C ALA A 176 -0.12 11.84 -18.06
N GLY A 177 -0.74 11.65 -19.23
CA GLY A 177 -1.51 12.67 -19.93
C GLY A 177 -2.78 13.13 -19.21
N ASP A 178 -3.28 12.33 -18.27
CA ASP A 178 -4.40 12.66 -17.38
C ASP A 178 -3.95 13.45 -16.12
N GLY A 179 -2.66 13.75 -15.99
CA GLY A 179 -2.09 14.34 -14.78
C GLY A 179 -2.02 13.37 -13.59
N ILE A 180 -2.10 12.05 -13.85
CA ILE A 180 -2.07 11.01 -12.82
C ILE A 180 -0.68 10.39 -12.77
N ARG A 181 -0.03 10.47 -11.59
CA ARG A 181 1.22 9.79 -11.30
C ARG A 181 0.94 8.43 -10.67
N CYS A 182 1.75 7.43 -10.99
CA CYS A 182 1.66 6.11 -10.37
C CYS A 182 3.07 5.60 -10.05
N ASN A 183 3.34 5.32 -8.77
CA ASN A 183 4.64 4.86 -8.31
C ASN A 183 4.50 3.65 -7.38
N SER A 184 5.55 2.87 -7.24
CA SER A 184 5.59 1.75 -6.31
C SER A 184 6.63 1.95 -5.20
N VAL A 185 6.27 1.53 -3.99
CA VAL A 185 7.17 1.45 -2.84
C VAL A 185 7.52 -0.02 -2.62
N HIS A 186 8.79 -0.29 -2.37
CA HIS A 186 9.32 -1.65 -2.20
C HIS A 186 10.02 -1.79 -0.84
N PRO A 187 9.25 -2.01 0.25
CA PRO A 187 9.83 -2.22 1.57
C PRO A 187 10.62 -3.53 1.62
N GLY A 188 11.74 -3.48 2.36
CA GLY A 188 12.42 -4.64 2.89
C GLY A 188 11.73 -5.18 4.16
N PRO A 189 12.48 -5.82 5.07
CA PRO A 189 11.95 -6.21 6.37
C PRO A 189 11.55 -4.98 7.20
N VAL A 190 10.26 -4.88 7.52
CA VAL A 190 9.68 -3.81 8.35
C VAL A 190 9.09 -4.43 9.61
N ASP A 191 9.28 -3.79 10.74
CA ASP A 191 8.79 -4.23 12.04
C ASP A 191 7.25 -4.11 12.10
N THR A 192 6.58 -5.19 11.75
CA THR A 192 5.12 -5.31 11.66
C THR A 192 4.65 -6.68 12.15
N GLU A 193 3.40 -6.76 12.60
CA GLU A 193 2.77 -8.04 12.94
C GLU A 193 2.80 -9.03 11.76
N MET A 194 2.56 -8.56 10.53
CA MET A 194 2.64 -9.37 9.31
C MET A 194 4.03 -9.99 9.16
N PHE A 195 5.09 -9.21 9.39
CA PHE A 195 6.46 -9.72 9.29
C PHE A 195 6.76 -10.76 10.36
N HIS A 196 6.43 -10.49 11.62
CA HIS A 196 6.65 -11.44 12.72
C HIS A 196 5.86 -12.75 12.54
N SER A 197 4.63 -12.67 12.04
CA SER A 197 3.82 -13.86 11.73
C SER A 197 4.41 -14.70 10.60
N ALA A 198 5.04 -14.06 9.61
CA ALA A 198 5.69 -14.75 8.49
C ALA A 198 7.05 -15.36 8.88
N PHE A 199 7.68 -14.87 9.95
CA PHE A 199 9.00 -15.27 10.42
C PHE A 199 9.04 -15.57 11.92
N PRO A 200 8.39 -16.65 12.39
CA PRO A 200 8.34 -16.99 13.80
C PRO A 200 9.69 -17.47 14.36
N ASP A 201 10.61 -17.94 13.51
CA ASP A 201 11.94 -18.42 13.91
C ASP A 201 12.89 -17.24 14.14
N LYS A 202 13.19 -16.98 15.43
CA LYS A 202 14.10 -15.90 15.86
C LYS A 202 15.55 -16.08 15.37
N ALA A 203 16.04 -17.31 15.26
CA ALA A 203 17.40 -17.57 14.79
C ALA A 203 17.54 -17.29 13.29
N LEU A 204 16.54 -17.71 12.52
CA LEU A 204 16.46 -17.39 11.09
C LEU A 204 16.29 -15.87 10.88
N MET A 205 15.51 -15.21 11.72
CA MET A 205 15.35 -13.76 11.73
C MET A 205 16.70 -13.06 11.94
N ALA A 206 17.45 -13.42 12.98
CA ALA A 206 18.75 -12.82 13.27
C ALA A 206 19.73 -12.95 12.10
N ARG A 207 19.80 -14.13 11.46
CA ARG A 207 20.63 -14.34 10.25
C ARG A 207 20.21 -13.45 9.07
N ARG A 208 18.92 -13.16 8.93
CA ARG A 208 18.39 -12.30 7.87
C ARG A 208 18.71 -10.82 8.11
N LEU A 209 18.63 -10.37 9.36
CA LEU A 209 19.01 -9.01 9.73
C LEU A 209 20.50 -8.72 9.43
N GLN A 210 21.38 -9.72 9.54
CA GLN A 210 22.79 -9.60 9.17
C GLN A 210 23.02 -9.30 7.68
N ARG A 211 22.02 -9.56 6.83
CA ARG A 211 22.06 -9.23 5.39
C ARG A 211 21.54 -7.83 5.07
N ILE A 212 21.13 -7.07 6.06
CA ILE A 212 20.72 -5.69 5.89
C ILE A 212 21.90 -4.80 6.26
N PRO A 213 22.47 -4.01 5.35
CA PRO A 213 23.63 -3.17 5.65
C PRO A 213 23.43 -2.21 6.83
N LEU A 214 22.20 -1.66 7.01
CA LEU A 214 21.87 -0.84 8.18
C LEU A 214 21.72 -1.65 9.49
N GLY A 215 21.80 -2.98 9.46
CA GLY A 215 21.83 -3.86 10.63
C GLY A 215 20.51 -3.98 11.39
N ARG A 216 19.41 -3.48 10.88
CA ARG A 216 18.10 -3.49 11.54
C ARG A 216 16.92 -3.60 10.55
N MET A 217 15.76 -3.94 11.06
CA MET A 217 14.51 -3.74 10.33
C MET A 217 14.20 -2.24 10.17
N GLY A 218 13.49 -1.91 9.11
CA GLY A 218 12.83 -0.61 8.98
C GLY A 218 11.65 -0.50 9.94
N THR A 219 11.29 0.71 10.27
CA THR A 219 10.06 1.03 11.01
C THR A 219 8.90 1.33 10.04
N VAL A 220 7.67 1.18 10.51
CA VAL A 220 6.48 1.60 9.76
C VAL A 220 6.57 3.08 9.38
N ALA A 221 7.04 3.94 10.27
CA ALA A 221 7.17 5.37 10.03
C ALA A 221 8.14 5.71 8.88
N GLU A 222 9.23 4.94 8.71
CA GLU A 222 10.17 5.14 7.61
C GLU A 222 9.52 4.83 6.26
N VAL A 223 8.68 3.80 6.17
CA VAL A 223 7.93 3.48 4.96
C VAL A 223 6.84 4.53 4.69
N VAL A 224 6.07 4.90 5.72
CA VAL A 224 4.99 5.89 5.59
C VAL A 224 5.52 7.25 5.12
N SER A 225 6.72 7.65 5.56
CA SER A 225 7.35 8.89 5.11
C SER A 225 7.60 8.92 3.60
N ALA A 226 8.01 7.79 3.04
CA ALA A 226 8.21 7.66 1.59
C ALA A 226 6.89 7.60 0.81
N VAL A 227 5.86 6.94 1.38
CA VAL A 227 4.51 6.91 0.80
C VAL A 227 3.92 8.34 0.79
N LEU A 228 4.06 9.09 1.89
CA LEU A 228 3.65 10.49 1.99
C LEU A 228 4.35 11.37 0.94
N TYR A 229 5.66 11.20 0.76
CA TYR A 229 6.41 11.93 -0.27
C TYR A 229 5.84 11.66 -1.67
N LEU A 230 5.62 10.39 -2.03
CA LEU A 230 5.07 10.04 -3.35
C LEU A 230 3.60 10.47 -3.52
N ALA A 231 2.84 10.56 -2.45
CA ALA A 231 1.46 11.05 -2.45
C ALA A 231 1.36 12.57 -2.61
N SER A 232 2.36 13.32 -2.16
CA SER A 232 2.38 14.78 -2.15
C SER A 232 2.82 15.39 -3.48
N ASP A 233 2.64 16.71 -3.61
CA ASP A 233 3.09 17.49 -4.77
C ASP A 233 4.63 17.65 -4.82
N GLU A 234 5.35 17.32 -3.73
CA GLU A 234 6.82 17.30 -3.70
C GLU A 234 7.41 16.28 -4.70
N SER A 235 6.63 15.26 -5.09
CA SER A 235 7.01 14.27 -6.10
C SER A 235 6.35 14.49 -7.47
N SER A 236 6.00 15.73 -7.80
CA SER A 236 5.25 16.10 -9.02
C SER A 236 5.90 15.65 -10.35
N TYR A 237 7.21 15.45 -10.37
CA TYR A 237 7.94 14.97 -11.56
C TYR A 237 8.35 13.48 -11.47
N ILE A 238 7.73 12.71 -10.52
CA ILE A 238 8.03 11.30 -10.31
C ILE A 238 6.81 10.45 -10.68
N THR A 239 6.94 9.64 -11.74
CA THR A 239 5.94 8.64 -12.14
C THR A 239 6.63 7.42 -12.73
N GLY A 240 6.07 6.22 -12.53
CA GLY A 240 6.64 4.95 -12.95
C GLY A 240 7.87 4.49 -12.14
N SER A 241 8.20 5.20 -11.07
CA SER A 241 9.34 4.91 -10.21
C SER A 241 9.11 3.75 -9.25
N GLU A 242 10.23 3.11 -8.90
CA GLU A 242 10.34 2.09 -7.87
C GLU A 242 11.15 2.67 -6.70
N LEU A 243 10.49 2.96 -5.58
CA LEU A 243 11.17 3.48 -4.40
C LEU A 243 11.45 2.34 -3.42
N VAL A 244 12.72 1.94 -3.34
CA VAL A 244 13.17 0.86 -2.45
C VAL A 244 13.48 1.42 -1.07
N ILE A 245 12.98 0.74 -0.02
CA ILE A 245 13.16 1.11 1.39
C ILE A 245 13.52 -0.17 2.17
N ASP A 246 14.79 -0.57 2.13
CA ASP A 246 15.20 -1.90 2.56
C ASP A 246 16.49 -1.93 3.40
N GLY A 247 16.98 -0.78 3.81
CA GLY A 247 18.24 -0.68 4.57
C GLY A 247 19.48 -1.11 3.78
N GLY A 248 19.40 -1.11 2.44
CA GLY A 248 20.47 -1.49 1.54
C GLY A 248 20.53 -2.98 1.19
N ALA A 249 19.52 -3.77 1.55
CA ALA A 249 19.52 -5.23 1.33
C ALA A 249 19.64 -5.62 -0.15
N LEU A 250 19.17 -4.80 -1.09
CA LEU A 250 19.27 -5.01 -2.54
C LEU A 250 20.55 -4.42 -3.17
N ALA A 251 21.34 -3.69 -2.41
CA ALA A 251 22.55 -3.04 -2.93
C ALA A 251 23.81 -3.95 -2.85
N GLN A 252 23.64 -5.22 -2.50
CA GLN A 252 24.72 -6.21 -2.37
C GLN A 252 24.75 -7.18 -3.54
#